data_b4325651831bf382df939e0c70ea43af
#
_entry.id   b4325651831bf382df939e0c70ea43af
#
_cell.length_a   1.000
_cell.length_b   1.000
_cell.length_c   1.000
_cell.angle_alpha   90.00
_cell.angle_beta   90.00
_cell.angle_gamma   90.00
#
_symmetry.space_group_name_H-M   'P 1'
#
loop_
_entity.id
_entity.type
_entity.pdbx_description
1 polymer ?
#
loop_
_entity_poly.entity_id
_entity_poly.type
_entity_poly.pdbx_seq_one_letter_code
_entity_poly.pdbx_strand_id
1 'polypeptide(L)'
;MKSWPEVYIPTIDSKFDTPNLQLFNSHSRKIEKLPSKKTFRMYVCGITPYDSTHLGHAATYLSFDLINRYLRAMKSEVLFVENITDIDDPLLVRAARNGINWQDLADSQIELFRSDMTSLRVLPPKFYIGAVEAIGLVTTKIEELKSAGAIYSVENDLYF
;
A
#
# COMPACT_ATOMS: atom_id res chain seq x y z
N MET A 1 9.08 7.37 -4.52
CA MET A 1 8.03 8.11 -5.30
C MET A 1 7.33 9.16 -4.46
N LYS A 2 6.64 10.16 -5.10
CA LYS A 2 5.73 11.07 -4.41
C LYS A 2 4.32 10.50 -4.44
N SER A 3 3.62 10.54 -3.29
CA SER A 3 2.19 10.24 -3.20
C SER A 3 1.34 11.44 -3.67
N TRP A 4 0.06 11.45 -3.34
CA TRP A 4 -0.85 12.58 -3.59
C TRP A 4 -0.86 13.57 -2.42
N PRO A 5 -1.50 14.75 -2.60
CA PRO A 5 -1.50 15.80 -1.57
C PRO A 5 -2.19 15.39 -0.28
N GLU A 6 -1.72 15.98 0.83
CA GLU A 6 -2.35 15.83 2.14
C GLU A 6 -3.81 16.28 2.13
N VAL A 7 -4.63 15.57 2.91
CA VAL A 7 -6.04 15.87 3.08
C VAL A 7 -6.26 16.40 4.50
N TYR A 8 -6.97 17.52 4.60
CA TYR A 8 -7.39 18.05 5.89
C TYR A 8 -8.36 17.09 6.58
N ILE A 9 -8.05 16.73 7.82
CA ILE A 9 -8.89 15.91 8.70
C ILE A 9 -9.43 16.82 9.81
N PRO A 10 -10.76 17.02 9.91
CA PRO A 10 -11.33 17.75 11.02
C PRO A 10 -11.16 16.97 12.33
N THR A 11 -10.98 17.71 13.42
CA THR A 11 -10.95 17.11 14.77
C THR A 11 -12.36 16.67 15.17
N ILE A 12 -12.49 15.46 15.67
CA ILE A 12 -13.74 14.98 16.26
C ILE A 12 -13.92 15.62 17.63
N ASP A 13 -15.08 16.23 17.87
CA ASP A 13 -15.45 16.79 19.17
C ASP A 13 -15.47 15.67 20.22
N SER A 14 -14.87 15.94 21.39
CA SER A 14 -14.77 14.99 22.51
C SER A 14 -16.11 14.53 23.09
N LYS A 15 -17.22 15.21 22.74
CA LYS A 15 -18.57 14.77 23.13
C LYS A 15 -19.04 13.50 22.39
N PHE A 16 -18.37 13.14 21.28
CA PHE A 16 -18.70 11.92 20.53
C PHE A 16 -17.86 10.75 21.02
N ASP A 17 -18.52 9.71 21.50
CA ASP A 17 -17.88 8.44 21.79
C ASP A 17 -17.39 7.77 20.51
N THR A 18 -16.13 7.37 20.53
CA THR A 18 -15.55 6.62 19.40
C THR A 18 -15.61 5.13 19.75
N PRO A 19 -16.41 4.33 19.01
CA PRO A 19 -16.54 2.91 19.30
C PRO A 19 -15.21 2.18 19.07
N ASN A 20 -14.99 1.09 19.81
CA ASN A 20 -13.81 0.26 19.61
C ASN A 20 -13.82 -0.40 18.24
N LEU A 21 -12.78 -0.18 17.44
CA LEU A 21 -12.63 -0.84 16.14
C LEU A 21 -12.38 -2.33 16.33
N GLN A 22 -13.14 -3.12 15.59
CA GLN A 22 -12.97 -4.57 15.51
C GLN A 22 -12.74 -4.94 14.05
N LEU A 23 -11.74 -5.78 13.81
CA LEU A 23 -11.35 -6.22 12.47
C LEU A 23 -11.29 -7.74 12.43
N PHE A 24 -11.58 -8.30 11.26
CA PHE A 24 -11.36 -9.72 11.02
C PHE A 24 -9.86 -9.98 10.90
N ASN A 25 -9.35 -10.86 11.75
CA ASN A 25 -7.96 -11.31 11.70
C ASN A 25 -7.88 -12.64 10.94
N SER A 26 -7.22 -12.62 9.78
CA SER A 26 -7.09 -13.80 8.92
C SER A 26 -6.27 -14.92 9.57
N HIS A 27 -5.34 -14.60 10.47
CA HIS A 27 -4.53 -15.59 11.18
C HIS A 27 -5.38 -16.38 12.19
N SER A 28 -6.12 -15.69 13.06
CA SER A 28 -6.99 -16.32 14.05
C SER A 28 -8.36 -16.72 13.50
N ARG A 29 -8.75 -16.19 12.32
CA ARG A 29 -10.07 -16.32 11.69
C ARG A 29 -11.23 -15.83 12.57
N LYS A 30 -10.97 -14.80 13.35
CA LYS A 30 -11.94 -14.19 14.28
C LYS A 30 -12.00 -12.69 14.11
N ILE A 31 -13.13 -12.10 14.51
CA ILE A 31 -13.24 -10.65 14.67
C ILE A 31 -12.62 -10.30 16.03
N GLU A 32 -11.63 -9.44 16.02
CA GLU A 32 -10.86 -9.04 17.19
C GLU A 32 -10.85 -7.53 17.35
N LYS A 33 -10.83 -7.07 18.61
CA LYS A 33 -10.62 -5.66 18.92
C LYS A 33 -9.18 -5.27 18.54
N LEU A 34 -9.04 -4.15 17.87
CA LEU A 34 -7.72 -3.60 17.63
C LEU A 34 -7.13 -3.09 18.96
N PRO A 35 -5.93 -3.53 19.34
CA PRO A 35 -5.31 -3.07 20.61
C PRO A 35 -5.00 -1.57 20.55
N SER A 36 -5.13 -0.87 21.67
CA SER A 36 -4.70 0.53 21.76
C SER A 36 -3.18 0.61 21.71
N LYS A 37 -2.65 1.44 20.79
CA LYS A 37 -1.20 1.69 20.61
C LYS A 37 -0.96 3.16 20.31
N LYS A 38 0.20 3.67 20.74
CA LYS A 38 0.64 5.03 20.42
C LYS A 38 0.91 5.19 18.91
N THR A 39 1.51 4.17 18.30
CA THR A 39 1.87 4.16 16.89
C THR A 39 1.41 2.87 16.22
N PHE A 40 0.70 2.99 15.12
CA PHE A 40 0.34 1.88 14.24
C PHE A 40 1.18 1.91 12.96
N ARG A 41 1.64 0.75 12.55
CA ARG A 41 2.24 0.54 11.23
C ARG A 41 1.17 -0.11 10.35
N MET A 42 0.79 0.58 9.28
CA MET A 42 -0.21 0.11 8.33
C MET A 42 0.45 -0.02 6.95
N TYR A 43 0.44 -1.22 6.42
CA TYR A 43 0.86 -1.49 5.06
C TYR A 43 -0.37 -1.87 4.24
N VAL A 44 -0.55 -1.21 3.11
CA VAL A 44 -1.60 -1.53 2.13
C VAL A 44 -0.91 -1.83 0.81
N CYS A 45 -1.21 -2.98 0.24
CA CYS A 45 -0.70 -3.34 -1.08
C CYS A 45 -1.26 -2.38 -2.12
N GLY A 46 -0.36 -1.81 -2.93
CA GLY A 46 -0.72 -0.90 -4.00
C GLY A 46 -1.13 -1.61 -5.29
N ILE A 47 -1.24 -0.84 -6.36
CA ILE A 47 -1.64 -1.33 -7.68
C ILE A 47 -0.45 -1.86 -8.49
N THR A 48 -0.74 -2.73 -9.48
CA THR A 48 0.12 -2.95 -10.64
C THR A 48 -0.43 -2.06 -11.76
N PRO A 49 0.32 -1.04 -12.21
CA PRO A 49 -0.20 0.03 -13.06
C PRO A 49 -0.21 -0.35 -14.54
N TYR A 50 -0.90 -1.42 -14.92
CA TYR A 50 -1.03 -1.86 -16.31
C TYR A 50 -2.35 -1.44 -16.97
N ASP A 51 -3.35 -1.02 -16.19
CA ASP A 51 -4.65 -0.56 -16.65
C ASP A 51 -5.26 0.42 -15.64
N SER A 52 -6.31 1.14 -16.05
CA SER A 52 -7.02 2.07 -15.18
C SER A 52 -7.61 1.39 -13.96
N THR A 53 -7.61 2.12 -12.84
CA THR A 53 -8.27 1.67 -11.61
C THR A 53 -9.78 1.60 -11.80
N HIS A 54 -10.44 0.81 -10.99
CA HIS A 54 -11.89 0.62 -11.00
C HIS A 54 -12.47 0.69 -9.57
N LEU A 55 -13.80 0.60 -9.44
CA LEU A 55 -14.49 0.70 -8.15
C LEU A 55 -14.01 -0.31 -7.10
N GLY A 56 -13.48 -1.46 -7.50
CA GLY A 56 -12.86 -2.41 -6.56
C GLY A 56 -11.63 -1.83 -5.88
N HIS A 57 -10.76 -1.13 -6.62
CA HIS A 57 -9.63 -0.41 -6.04
C HIS A 57 -10.12 0.70 -5.09
N ALA A 58 -11.10 1.50 -5.53
CA ALA A 58 -11.68 2.54 -4.68
C ALA A 58 -12.22 1.96 -3.35
N ALA A 59 -12.95 0.85 -3.40
CA ALA A 59 -13.48 0.18 -2.21
C ALA A 59 -12.36 -0.26 -1.26
N THR A 60 -11.27 -0.82 -1.80
CA THR A 60 -10.10 -1.24 -1.01
C THR A 60 -9.46 -0.04 -0.30
N TYR A 61 -9.08 1.00 -1.05
CA TYR A 61 -8.36 2.14 -0.47
C TYR A 61 -9.23 2.96 0.47
N LEU A 62 -10.52 3.14 0.19
CA LEU A 62 -11.45 3.80 1.12
C LEU A 62 -11.64 3.01 2.41
N SER A 63 -11.66 1.67 2.35
CA SER A 63 -11.75 0.83 3.55
C SER A 63 -10.55 1.03 4.47
N PHE A 64 -9.33 1.04 3.92
CA PHE A 64 -8.12 1.31 4.70
C PHE A 64 -8.00 2.78 5.12
N ASP A 65 -8.51 3.72 4.33
CA ASP A 65 -8.60 5.12 4.70
C ASP A 65 -9.50 5.34 5.92
N LEU A 66 -10.63 4.66 5.98
CA LEU A 66 -11.51 4.69 7.17
C LEU A 66 -10.80 4.19 8.42
N ILE A 67 -10.03 3.11 8.31
CA ILE A 67 -9.21 2.60 9.42
C ILE A 67 -8.16 3.64 9.83
N ASN A 68 -7.45 4.23 8.87
CA ASN A 68 -6.44 5.25 9.10
C ASN A 68 -7.03 6.47 9.84
N ARG A 69 -8.17 6.97 9.35
CA ARG A 69 -8.89 8.09 9.98
C ARG A 69 -9.35 7.75 11.40
N TYR A 70 -9.89 6.55 11.60
CA TYR A 70 -10.29 6.09 12.93
C TYR A 70 -9.08 6.10 13.90
N LEU A 71 -7.96 5.51 13.51
CA LEU A 71 -6.75 5.45 14.34
C LEU A 71 -6.23 6.85 14.71
N ARG A 72 -6.24 7.78 13.74
CA ARG A 72 -5.86 9.19 13.98
C ARG A 72 -6.85 9.91 14.91
N ALA A 73 -8.15 9.65 14.76
CA ALA A 73 -9.18 10.16 15.66
C ALA A 73 -8.97 9.69 17.10
N MET A 74 -8.46 8.46 17.26
CA MET A 74 -8.04 7.90 18.57
C MET A 74 -6.68 8.44 19.05
N LYS A 75 -6.16 9.50 18.41
CA LYS A 75 -4.87 10.16 18.72
C LYS A 75 -3.65 9.23 18.59
N SER A 76 -3.76 8.18 17.81
CA SER A 76 -2.63 7.33 17.44
C SER A 76 -1.89 7.92 16.25
N GLU A 77 -0.57 7.79 16.23
CA GLU A 77 0.22 8.00 15.03
C GLU A 77 0.02 6.82 14.06
N VAL A 78 -0.13 7.08 12.77
CA VAL A 78 -0.23 6.04 11.75
C VAL A 78 0.93 6.18 10.76
N LEU A 79 1.83 5.20 10.76
CA LEU A 79 2.86 5.05 9.73
C LEU A 79 2.26 4.25 8.58
N PHE A 80 1.65 4.96 7.64
CA PHE A 80 1.03 4.35 6.47
C PHE A 80 2.05 4.21 5.35
N VAL A 81 2.19 2.99 4.84
CA VAL A 81 3.08 2.62 3.74
C VAL A 81 2.24 1.95 2.66
N GLU A 82 2.49 2.33 1.42
CA GLU A 82 1.89 1.73 0.24
C GLU A 82 2.97 1.55 -0.84
N ASN A 83 2.97 0.39 -1.49
CA ASN A 83 3.85 0.16 -2.63
C ASN A 83 3.12 0.39 -3.96
N ILE A 84 3.90 0.45 -5.02
CA ILE A 84 3.45 0.30 -6.40
C ILE A 84 4.27 -0.83 -7.03
N THR A 85 3.60 -1.76 -7.69
CA THR A 85 4.25 -2.81 -8.46
C THR A 85 4.46 -2.31 -9.88
N ASP A 86 5.38 -1.34 -10.02
CA ASP A 86 5.69 -0.62 -11.27
C ASP A 86 6.59 -1.42 -12.23
N ILE A 87 6.81 -2.70 -11.94
CA ILE A 87 7.35 -3.72 -12.84
C ILE A 87 6.71 -5.06 -12.51
N ASP A 88 6.04 -5.67 -13.50
CA ASP A 88 5.38 -6.98 -13.38
C ASP A 88 5.00 -7.49 -14.77
N ASP A 89 4.84 -8.81 -14.93
CA ASP A 89 4.48 -9.43 -16.20
C ASP A 89 3.21 -8.83 -16.85
N PRO A 90 2.09 -8.60 -16.14
CA PRO A 90 0.91 -7.96 -16.71
C PRO A 90 1.18 -6.59 -17.32
N LEU A 91 2.06 -5.78 -16.70
CA LEU A 91 2.46 -4.47 -17.20
C LEU A 91 3.25 -4.60 -18.51
N LEU A 92 4.24 -5.50 -18.54
CA LEU A 92 5.09 -5.74 -19.71
C LEU A 92 4.28 -6.26 -20.89
N VAL A 93 3.39 -7.23 -20.64
CA VAL A 93 2.49 -7.79 -21.67
C VAL A 93 1.54 -6.72 -22.24
N ARG A 94 0.97 -5.88 -21.36
CA ARG A 94 0.08 -4.78 -21.78
C ARG A 94 0.82 -3.75 -22.62
N ALA A 95 2.02 -3.34 -22.19
CA ALA A 95 2.84 -2.38 -22.91
C ALA A 95 3.22 -2.90 -24.30
N ALA A 96 3.67 -4.15 -24.40
CA ALA A 96 4.00 -4.80 -25.66
C ALA A 96 2.77 -4.88 -26.60
N ARG A 97 1.59 -5.26 -26.07
CA ARG A 97 0.34 -5.30 -26.83
C ARG A 97 -0.05 -3.93 -27.40
N ASN A 98 0.19 -2.87 -26.65
CA ASN A 98 -0.15 -1.51 -27.05
C ASN A 98 0.96 -0.84 -27.87
N GLY A 99 2.13 -1.47 -28.04
CA GLY A 99 3.27 -0.92 -28.78
C GLY A 99 3.89 0.32 -28.10
N ILE A 100 3.82 0.40 -26.77
CA ILE A 100 4.34 1.54 -25.98
C ILE A 100 5.40 1.07 -24.99
N ASN A 101 6.22 2.03 -24.51
CA ASN A 101 7.18 1.76 -23.45
C ASN A 101 6.46 1.42 -22.14
N TRP A 102 6.93 0.40 -21.43
CA TRP A 102 6.29 -0.04 -20.20
C TRP A 102 6.42 0.97 -19.04
N GLN A 103 7.53 1.74 -18.98
CA GLN A 103 7.69 2.80 -17.98
C GLN A 103 6.69 3.92 -18.23
N ASP A 104 6.52 4.35 -19.49
CA ASP A 104 5.54 5.38 -19.84
C ASP A 104 4.11 4.92 -19.49
N LEU A 105 3.79 3.64 -19.73
CA LEU A 105 2.51 3.08 -19.31
C LEU A 105 2.36 3.13 -17.79
N ALA A 106 3.35 2.64 -17.05
CA ALA A 106 3.33 2.63 -15.59
C ALA A 106 3.14 4.04 -15.04
N ASP A 107 3.95 5.01 -15.50
CA ASP A 107 3.89 6.40 -15.04
C ASP A 107 2.52 7.02 -15.31
N SER A 108 1.95 6.80 -16.48
CA SER A 108 0.62 7.32 -16.82
C SER A 108 -0.49 6.76 -15.92
N GLN A 109 -0.44 5.46 -15.62
CA GLN A 109 -1.43 4.82 -14.76
C GLN A 109 -1.24 5.17 -13.27
N ILE A 110 0.01 5.38 -12.82
CA ILE A 110 0.30 5.89 -11.48
C ILE A 110 -0.26 7.31 -11.30
N GLU A 111 -0.08 8.19 -12.28
CA GLU A 111 -0.65 9.54 -12.21
C GLU A 111 -2.17 9.52 -12.20
N LEU A 112 -2.81 8.65 -12.99
CA LEU A 112 -4.25 8.46 -12.96
C LEU A 112 -4.71 8.00 -11.58
N PHE A 113 -4.07 6.99 -11.00
CA PHE A 113 -4.36 6.50 -9.66
C PHE A 113 -4.21 7.60 -8.59
N ARG A 114 -3.15 8.40 -8.66
CA ARG A 114 -2.95 9.54 -7.72
C ARG A 114 -4.06 10.58 -7.84
N SER A 115 -4.51 10.85 -9.07
CA SER A 115 -5.66 11.72 -9.33
C SER A 115 -6.95 11.16 -8.73
N ASP A 116 -7.18 9.86 -8.89
CA ASP A 116 -8.34 9.17 -8.32
C ASP A 116 -8.33 9.22 -6.79
N MET A 117 -7.20 8.91 -6.15
CA MET A 117 -7.05 8.98 -4.70
C MET A 117 -7.22 10.41 -4.16
N THR A 118 -6.74 11.40 -4.90
CA THR A 118 -6.97 12.82 -4.59
C THR A 118 -8.46 13.16 -4.64
N SER A 119 -9.15 12.74 -5.69
CA SER A 119 -10.58 12.98 -5.89
C SER A 119 -11.44 12.31 -4.82
N LEU A 120 -11.06 11.11 -4.41
CA LEU A 120 -11.69 10.36 -3.32
C LEU A 120 -11.29 10.88 -1.93
N ARG A 121 -10.36 11.84 -1.84
CA ARG A 121 -9.84 12.40 -0.59
C ARG A 121 -9.25 11.34 0.35
N VAL A 122 -8.65 10.29 -0.21
CA VAL A 122 -7.92 9.28 0.55
C VAL A 122 -6.67 9.91 1.17
N LEU A 123 -6.35 9.57 2.41
CA LEU A 123 -5.15 10.04 3.07
C LEU A 123 -3.90 9.46 2.39
N PRO A 124 -2.91 10.29 2.04
CA PRO A 124 -1.71 9.80 1.38
C PRO A 124 -0.85 8.93 2.31
N PRO A 125 -0.16 7.92 1.77
CA PRO A 125 0.83 7.18 2.53
C PRO A 125 2.03 8.07 2.86
N LYS A 126 2.63 7.85 4.03
CA LYS A 126 3.90 8.49 4.43
C LYS A 126 5.06 8.01 3.55
N PHE A 127 5.02 6.73 3.16
CA PHE A 127 5.97 6.13 2.24
C PHE A 127 5.21 5.47 1.09
N TYR A 128 5.45 5.98 -0.11
CA TYR A 128 4.89 5.51 -1.36
C TYR A 128 6.04 5.04 -2.25
N ILE A 129 6.20 3.73 -2.42
CA ILE A 129 7.44 3.13 -2.89
C ILE A 129 7.17 2.24 -4.09
N GLY A 130 7.84 2.52 -5.22
CA GLY A 130 7.84 1.65 -6.40
C GLY A 130 8.71 0.41 -6.21
N ALA A 131 8.33 -0.69 -6.84
CA ALA A 131 9.12 -1.90 -6.84
C ALA A 131 10.50 -1.66 -7.48
N VAL A 132 10.55 -0.91 -8.58
CA VAL A 132 11.81 -0.57 -9.28
C VAL A 132 12.77 0.19 -8.37
N GLU A 133 12.29 1.22 -7.65
CA GLU A 133 13.16 1.97 -6.73
C GLU A 133 13.59 1.15 -5.51
N ALA A 134 12.85 0.10 -5.16
CA ALA A 134 13.15 -0.77 -4.03
C ALA A 134 14.15 -1.89 -4.36
N ILE A 135 14.50 -2.14 -5.63
CA ILE A 135 15.36 -3.26 -6.05
C ILE A 135 16.69 -3.29 -5.26
N GLY A 136 17.33 -2.14 -5.11
CA GLY A 136 18.61 -2.07 -4.38
C GLY A 136 18.46 -2.46 -2.90
N LEU A 137 17.36 -2.09 -2.25
CA LEU A 137 17.06 -2.51 -0.88
C LEU A 137 16.77 -4.01 -0.81
N VAL A 138 15.98 -4.52 -1.76
CA VAL A 138 15.61 -5.95 -1.83
C VAL A 138 16.84 -6.82 -2.02
N THR A 139 17.74 -6.48 -2.95
CA THR A 139 18.99 -7.23 -3.17
C THR A 139 19.87 -7.26 -1.93
N THR A 140 20.00 -6.13 -1.21
CA THR A 140 20.72 -6.09 0.06
C THR A 140 20.10 -7.04 1.10
N LYS A 141 18.76 -7.08 1.19
CA LYS A 141 18.06 -7.98 2.13
C LYS A 141 18.19 -9.44 1.75
N ILE A 142 18.23 -9.77 0.47
CA ILE A 142 18.50 -11.14 0.00
C ILE A 142 19.88 -11.60 0.47
N GLU A 143 20.92 -10.77 0.33
CA GLU A 143 22.27 -11.13 0.80
C GLU A 143 22.34 -11.28 2.33
N GLU A 144 21.63 -10.44 3.10
CA GLU A 144 21.52 -10.61 4.55
C GLU A 144 20.86 -11.95 4.92
N LEU A 145 19.74 -12.31 4.28
CA LEU A 145 19.03 -13.57 4.51
C LEU A 145 19.90 -14.78 4.11
N LYS A 146 20.62 -14.67 2.99
CA LYS A 146 21.57 -15.68 2.53
C LYS A 146 22.69 -15.91 3.55
N SER A 147 23.26 -14.80 4.05
CA SER A 147 24.30 -14.85 5.09
C SER A 147 23.80 -15.45 6.41
N ALA A 148 22.54 -15.28 6.73
CA ALA A 148 21.89 -15.87 7.89
C ALA A 148 21.47 -17.35 7.69
N GLY A 149 21.72 -17.95 6.51
CA GLY A 149 21.31 -19.31 6.19
C GLY A 149 19.80 -19.51 6.07
N ALA A 150 19.05 -18.43 5.85
CA ALA A 150 17.59 -18.45 5.76
C ALA A 150 17.07 -18.63 4.32
N ILE A 151 17.98 -18.78 3.33
CA ILE A 151 17.64 -18.96 1.92
C ILE A 151 17.91 -20.40 1.49
N TYR A 152 16.98 -20.97 0.76
CA TYR A 152 17.16 -22.22 0.03
C TYR A 152 16.86 -22.03 -1.46
N SER A 153 17.38 -22.91 -2.30
CA SER A 153 17.17 -22.87 -3.76
C SER A 153 16.24 -24.01 -4.18
N VAL A 154 15.35 -23.68 -5.12
CA VAL A 154 14.57 -24.65 -5.87
C VAL A 154 14.83 -24.35 -7.34
N GLU A 155 15.48 -25.29 -8.04
CA GLU A 155 16.00 -25.07 -9.39
C GLU A 155 16.89 -23.83 -9.46
N ASN A 156 16.47 -22.77 -10.16
CA ASN A 156 17.21 -21.50 -10.29
C ASN A 156 16.66 -20.37 -9.40
N ASP A 157 15.61 -20.63 -8.65
CA ASP A 157 14.95 -19.62 -7.83
C ASP A 157 15.39 -19.72 -6.36
N LEU A 158 15.35 -18.57 -5.68
CA LEU A 158 15.69 -18.44 -4.27
C LEU A 158 14.41 -18.22 -3.44
N TYR A 159 14.32 -18.94 -2.32
CA TYR A 159 13.20 -18.89 -1.38
C TYR A 159 13.70 -18.69 0.06
N PHE A 160 12.83 -18.17 0.92
CA PHE A 160 13.07 -18.02 2.37
C PHE A 160 11.83 -18.34 3.19
#